data_3ac57dc8291326c910d6d2018f934332
#
_entry.id   3ac57dc8291326c910d6d2018f934332
#
_cell.length_a   1.000
_cell.length_b   1.000
_cell.length_c   1.000
_cell.angle_alpha   90.00
_cell.angle_beta   90.00
_cell.angle_gamma   90.00
#
_symmetry.space_group_name_H-M   'P 1'
#
loop_
_entity.id
_entity.type
_entity.pdbx_description
1 polymer ?
#
loop_
_entity_poly.entity_id
_entity_poly.type
_entity_poly.pdbx_seq_one_letter_code
_entity_poly.pdbx_strand_id
1 'polypeptide(L)'
;MAIKFLRPESLKGANADDLYLKTVLKYGDTIYPVPHEKACLEYGVKAANYTNGTFTALMEALQKGPVGVGFLHHGPVTAPRGGGHWVLLIGTTKTHGIFNDPYGELDVVNGGYIRIGSGGKEVRYSWKNFLPRWVSPSIGPGFYTTYERI
;
A
#
# COMPACT_ATOMS: atom_id res chain seq x y z
N MET A 1 -4.57 -7.84 1.36
CA MET A 1 -3.56 -8.26 0.35
C MET A 1 -2.31 -8.84 1.00
N ALA A 2 -1.59 -8.12 1.87
CA ALA A 2 -0.35 -8.61 2.51
C ALA A 2 -0.56 -9.92 3.30
N ILE A 3 -1.66 -10.04 4.06
CA ILE A 3 -2.01 -11.26 4.79
C ILE A 3 -2.14 -12.46 3.84
N LYS A 4 -2.89 -12.30 2.74
CA LYS A 4 -3.07 -13.37 1.75
C LYS A 4 -1.75 -13.80 1.10
N PHE A 5 -0.78 -12.91 1.01
CA PHE A 5 0.55 -13.21 0.49
C PHE A 5 1.40 -13.99 1.51
N LEU A 6 1.43 -13.52 2.76
CA LEU A 6 2.28 -14.08 3.82
C LEU A 6 1.67 -15.31 4.52
N ARG A 7 0.34 -15.34 4.64
CA ARG A 7 -0.45 -16.36 5.35
C ARG A 7 -1.69 -16.73 4.53
N PRO A 8 -1.53 -17.36 3.36
CA PRO A 8 -2.66 -17.65 2.47
C PRO A 8 -3.71 -18.56 3.09
N GLU A 9 -3.36 -19.29 4.14
CA GLU A 9 -4.26 -20.15 4.91
C GLU A 9 -5.14 -19.42 5.92
N SER A 10 -4.74 -18.22 6.38
CA SER A 10 -5.38 -17.55 7.52
C SER A 10 -6.60 -16.69 7.15
N LEU A 11 -6.68 -16.22 5.91
CA LEU A 11 -7.75 -15.32 5.43
C LEU A 11 -8.19 -15.76 4.04
N LYS A 12 -9.23 -16.58 3.95
CA LYS A 12 -9.72 -17.24 2.73
C LYS A 12 -11.15 -16.86 2.38
N GLY A 13 -11.52 -17.16 1.14
CA GLY A 13 -12.88 -17.06 0.62
C GLY A 13 -13.20 -15.72 -0.02
N ALA A 14 -14.38 -15.64 -0.60
CA ALA A 14 -14.86 -14.44 -1.30
C ALA A 14 -15.05 -13.24 -0.39
N ASN A 15 -15.36 -13.48 0.89
CA ASN A 15 -15.63 -12.44 1.90
C ASN A 15 -14.40 -12.13 2.78
N ALA A 16 -13.19 -12.48 2.32
CA ALA A 16 -11.97 -12.28 3.11
C ALA A 16 -11.73 -10.81 3.48
N ASP A 17 -12.05 -9.90 2.58
CA ASP A 17 -11.86 -8.46 2.83
C ASP A 17 -12.84 -7.94 3.87
N ASP A 18 -14.10 -8.40 3.86
CA ASP A 18 -15.10 -8.07 4.89
C ASP A 18 -14.72 -8.63 6.26
N LEU A 19 -14.18 -9.86 6.29
CA LEU A 19 -13.69 -10.47 7.53
C LEU A 19 -12.53 -9.68 8.11
N TYR A 20 -11.59 -9.26 7.27
CA TYR A 20 -10.48 -8.42 7.69
C TYR A 20 -10.97 -7.07 8.24
N LEU A 21 -11.87 -6.39 7.53
CA LEU A 21 -12.44 -5.12 7.99
C LEU A 21 -13.19 -5.26 9.32
N LYS A 22 -13.97 -6.32 9.50
CA LYS A 22 -14.62 -6.62 10.80
C LYS A 22 -13.59 -6.79 11.93
N THR A 23 -12.46 -7.41 11.62
CA THR A 23 -11.37 -7.56 12.60
C THR A 23 -10.73 -6.22 12.94
N VAL A 24 -10.47 -5.37 11.94
CA VAL A 24 -9.94 -4.00 12.18
C VAL A 24 -10.87 -3.21 13.09
N LEU A 25 -12.17 -3.24 12.82
CA LEU A 25 -13.19 -2.49 13.56
C LEU A 25 -13.31 -2.91 15.04
N LYS A 26 -12.84 -4.10 15.44
CA LYS A 26 -12.71 -4.46 16.87
C LYS A 26 -11.74 -3.56 17.62
N TYR A 27 -10.75 -3.00 16.92
CA TYR A 27 -9.65 -2.24 17.49
C TYR A 27 -9.74 -0.73 17.25
N GLY A 28 -10.63 -0.30 16.37
CA GLY A 28 -10.84 1.11 16.03
C GLY A 28 -11.20 1.37 14.58
N ASP A 29 -11.16 2.64 14.19
CA ASP A 29 -11.49 3.04 12.83
C ASP A 29 -10.40 2.62 11.83
N THR A 30 -10.83 2.29 10.62
CA THR A 30 -9.97 1.83 9.51
C THR A 30 -9.01 2.90 8.97
N ILE A 31 -9.22 4.16 9.33
CA ILE A 31 -8.33 5.27 8.92
C ILE A 31 -7.03 5.33 9.75
N TYR A 32 -6.98 4.64 10.89
CA TYR A 32 -5.81 4.64 11.76
C TYR A 32 -4.94 3.40 11.57
N PRO A 33 -3.60 3.51 11.64
CA PRO A 33 -2.71 2.37 11.43
C PRO A 33 -2.76 1.33 12.54
N VAL A 34 -2.91 1.73 13.81
CA VAL A 34 -2.87 0.82 14.96
C VAL A 34 -3.96 -0.26 14.93
N PRO A 35 -5.23 0.02 14.57
CA PRO A 35 -6.23 -1.03 14.35
C PRO A 35 -5.80 -2.08 13.32
N HIS A 36 -5.16 -1.66 12.23
CA HIS A 36 -4.65 -2.59 11.20
C HIS A 36 -3.49 -3.43 11.70
N GLU A 37 -2.56 -2.87 12.50
CA GLU A 37 -1.48 -3.65 13.12
C GLU A 37 -2.03 -4.75 14.01
N LYS A 38 -3.00 -4.42 14.88
CA LYS A 38 -3.66 -5.39 15.77
C LYS A 38 -4.44 -6.45 14.99
N ALA A 39 -5.18 -6.05 13.96
CA ALA A 39 -5.89 -6.99 13.12
C ALA A 39 -4.94 -7.95 12.39
N CYS A 40 -3.83 -7.47 11.87
CA CYS A 40 -2.83 -8.31 11.22
C CYS A 40 -2.29 -9.40 12.16
N LEU A 41 -2.09 -9.07 13.44
CA LEU A 41 -1.63 -10.04 14.45
C LEU A 41 -2.60 -11.22 14.62
N GLU A 42 -3.93 -11.00 14.58
CA GLU A 42 -4.92 -12.09 14.62
C GLU A 42 -4.74 -13.09 13.46
N TYR A 43 -4.19 -12.64 12.32
CA TYR A 43 -3.92 -13.47 11.15
C TYR A 43 -2.47 -13.98 11.07
N GLY A 44 -1.68 -13.84 12.14
CA GLY A 44 -0.30 -14.30 12.20
C GLY A 44 0.66 -13.46 11.36
N VAL A 45 0.36 -12.17 11.22
CA VAL A 45 1.20 -11.19 10.51
C VAL A 45 1.46 -10.00 11.42
N LYS A 46 2.72 -9.68 11.63
CA LYS A 46 3.14 -8.45 12.30
C LYS A 46 3.22 -7.34 11.26
N ALA A 47 2.45 -6.28 11.45
CA ALA A 47 2.54 -5.06 10.66
C ALA A 47 3.22 -3.95 11.46
N ALA A 48 4.03 -3.12 10.81
CA ALA A 48 4.68 -1.96 11.43
C ALA A 48 4.62 -0.76 10.47
N ASN A 49 4.09 0.36 10.95
CA ASN A 49 3.89 1.58 10.19
C ASN A 49 5.02 2.58 10.41
N TYR A 50 5.44 3.22 9.32
CA TYR A 50 6.50 4.22 9.29
C TYR A 50 6.04 5.48 8.57
N THR A 51 6.48 6.65 9.05
CA THR A 51 6.12 7.97 8.50
C THR A 51 7.33 8.73 7.99
N ASN A 52 8.48 8.09 7.90
CA ASN A 52 9.77 8.69 7.55
C ASN A 52 10.45 7.97 6.38
N GLY A 53 9.66 7.39 5.47
CA GLY A 53 10.15 6.58 4.37
C GLY A 53 11.03 7.35 3.39
N THR A 54 12.11 6.69 2.97
CA THR A 54 12.95 7.06 1.84
C THR A 54 12.90 5.96 0.80
N PHE A 55 13.31 6.24 -0.43
CA PHE A 55 13.35 5.21 -1.46
C PHE A 55 14.26 4.03 -1.07
N THR A 56 15.39 4.31 -0.44
CA THR A 56 16.29 3.27 0.08
C THR A 56 15.61 2.39 1.12
N ALA A 57 14.95 3.00 2.12
CA ALA A 57 14.21 2.25 3.15
C ALA A 57 13.08 1.42 2.55
N LEU A 58 12.38 1.93 1.53
CA LEU A 58 11.35 1.21 0.80
C LEU A 58 11.91 -0.03 0.09
N MET A 59 13.05 0.09 -0.57
CA MET A 59 13.72 -1.02 -1.25
C MET A 59 14.26 -2.07 -0.26
N GLU A 60 14.82 -1.66 0.86
CA GLU A 60 15.25 -2.56 1.93
C GLU A 60 14.06 -3.33 2.54
N ALA A 61 12.94 -2.65 2.75
CA ALA A 61 11.71 -3.29 3.24
C ALA A 61 11.18 -4.32 2.22
N LEU A 62 11.18 -3.97 0.92
CA LEU A 62 10.70 -4.85 -0.16
C LEU A 62 11.52 -6.14 -0.28
N GLN A 63 12.81 -6.13 0.06
CA GLN A 63 13.63 -7.36 0.09
C GLN A 63 13.17 -8.37 1.14
N LYS A 64 12.47 -7.90 2.19
CA LYS A 64 11.95 -8.75 3.28
C LYS A 64 10.52 -9.24 3.02
N GLY A 65 9.79 -8.59 2.15
CA GLY A 65 8.40 -8.94 1.83
C GLY A 65 7.62 -7.79 1.20
N PRO A 66 6.32 -7.98 0.98
CA PRO A 66 5.47 -6.94 0.41
C PRO A 66 5.38 -5.73 1.34
N VAL A 67 5.24 -4.54 0.78
CA VAL A 67 5.23 -3.27 1.52
C VAL A 67 3.95 -2.49 1.18
N GLY A 68 3.18 -2.12 2.20
CA GLY A 68 2.09 -1.15 2.05
C GLY A 68 2.65 0.24 1.83
N VAL A 69 2.13 0.99 0.86
CA VAL A 69 2.60 2.34 0.54
C VAL A 69 1.41 3.28 0.49
N GLY A 70 1.45 4.32 1.31
CA GLY A 70 0.42 5.38 1.33
C GLY A 70 0.87 6.57 0.49
N PHE A 71 0.05 7.00 -0.46
CA PHE A 71 0.42 8.05 -1.43
C PHE A 71 -0.78 8.92 -1.82
N LEU A 72 -0.51 10.04 -2.51
CA LEU A 72 -1.53 10.96 -3.01
C LEU A 72 -1.94 10.60 -4.44
N HIS A 73 -3.20 10.24 -4.66
CA HIS A 73 -3.68 9.69 -5.92
C HIS A 73 -4.42 10.69 -6.83
N HIS A 74 -4.64 11.92 -6.38
CA HIS A 74 -5.25 12.99 -7.18
C HIS A 74 -4.22 14.03 -7.65
N GLY A 75 -4.63 14.82 -8.63
CA GLY A 75 -3.84 15.91 -9.18
C GLY A 75 -2.64 15.45 -10.02
N PRO A 76 -2.04 16.35 -10.79
CA PRO A 76 -0.88 16.03 -11.62
C PRO A 76 0.34 15.67 -10.77
N VAL A 77 1.28 14.95 -11.36
CA VAL A 77 2.52 14.52 -10.67
C VAL A 77 3.35 15.70 -10.15
N THR A 78 3.21 16.88 -10.76
CA THR A 78 3.85 18.13 -10.32
C THR A 78 3.19 18.80 -9.12
N ALA A 79 1.95 18.43 -8.81
CA ALA A 79 1.18 18.93 -7.67
C ALA A 79 0.21 17.84 -7.15
N PRO A 80 0.74 16.73 -6.62
CA PRO A 80 -0.09 15.65 -6.09
C PRO A 80 -0.93 16.14 -4.90
N ARG A 81 -2.16 15.62 -4.78
CA ARG A 81 -3.11 16.01 -3.74
C ARG A 81 -4.10 14.89 -3.45
N GLY A 82 -4.98 15.14 -2.49
CA GLY A 82 -6.07 14.27 -2.09
C GLY A 82 -5.81 13.54 -0.79
N GLY A 83 -6.83 12.87 -0.27
CA GLY A 83 -6.67 11.93 0.84
C GLY A 83 -5.76 10.79 0.45
N GLY A 84 -5.01 10.26 1.39
CA GLY A 84 -4.09 9.16 1.11
C GLY A 84 -4.82 7.93 0.59
N HIS A 85 -4.17 7.21 -0.31
CA HIS A 85 -4.60 5.90 -0.77
C HIS A 85 -3.47 4.89 -0.55
N TRP A 86 -3.81 3.64 -0.28
CA TRP A 86 -2.86 2.59 0.03
C TRP A 86 -2.82 1.52 -1.06
N VAL A 87 -1.62 1.20 -1.48
CA VAL A 87 -1.32 0.11 -2.42
C VAL A 87 -0.31 -0.85 -1.80
N LEU A 88 -0.21 -2.05 -2.33
CA LEU A 88 0.79 -3.03 -1.91
C LEU A 88 1.89 -3.12 -2.96
N LEU A 89 3.09 -2.68 -2.62
CA LEU A 89 4.30 -2.88 -3.42
C LEU A 89 4.76 -4.32 -3.25
N ILE A 90 4.88 -5.06 -4.34
CA ILE A 90 5.22 -6.49 -4.37
C ILE A 90 6.49 -6.82 -5.13
N GLY A 91 7.03 -5.86 -5.87
CA GLY A 91 8.25 -6.04 -6.65
C GLY A 91 8.74 -4.74 -7.24
N THR A 92 9.90 -4.80 -7.85
CA THR A 92 10.50 -3.65 -8.52
C THR A 92 11.31 -4.07 -9.74
N THR A 93 11.35 -3.18 -10.71
CA THR A 93 12.34 -3.18 -11.80
C THR A 93 13.25 -1.96 -11.62
N LYS A 94 14.22 -1.78 -12.50
CA LYS A 94 15.10 -0.60 -12.48
C LYS A 94 14.31 0.73 -12.56
N THR A 95 13.17 0.75 -13.24
CA THR A 95 12.41 1.96 -13.56
C THR A 95 11.01 2.02 -13.01
N HIS A 96 10.44 0.88 -12.54
CA HIS A 96 9.06 0.78 -12.09
C HIS A 96 8.94 0.00 -10.78
N GLY A 97 8.01 0.40 -9.93
CA GLY A 97 7.46 -0.46 -8.90
C GLY A 97 6.34 -1.33 -9.47
N ILE A 98 6.18 -2.54 -8.93
CA ILE A 98 5.10 -3.47 -9.25
C ILE A 98 4.16 -3.50 -8.06
N PHE A 99 2.91 -3.11 -8.28
CA PHE A 99 1.94 -2.90 -7.21
C PHE A 99 0.67 -3.73 -7.40
N ASN A 100 0.03 -4.05 -6.29
CA ASN A 100 -1.38 -4.40 -6.28
C ASN A 100 -2.16 -3.18 -5.75
N ASP A 101 -2.94 -2.57 -6.63
CA ASP A 101 -3.78 -1.41 -6.32
C ASP A 101 -5.25 -1.85 -6.23
N PRO A 102 -5.89 -1.73 -5.06
CA PRO A 102 -7.26 -2.19 -4.87
C PRO A 102 -8.31 -1.38 -5.65
N TYR A 103 -7.97 -0.14 -6.07
CA TYR A 103 -8.90 0.70 -6.84
C TYR A 103 -8.82 0.47 -8.34
N GLY A 104 -7.72 -0.08 -8.85
CA GLY A 104 -7.52 -0.32 -10.26
C GLY A 104 -6.20 0.25 -10.78
N GLU A 105 -6.20 0.83 -11.98
CA GLU A 105 -5.02 1.40 -12.61
C GLU A 105 -5.00 2.93 -12.47
N LEU A 106 -4.05 3.45 -11.71
CA LEU A 106 -3.85 4.88 -11.51
C LEU A 106 -3.18 5.52 -12.73
N ASP A 107 -3.65 6.70 -13.13
CA ASP A 107 -2.86 7.62 -13.96
C ASP A 107 -1.80 8.33 -13.09
N VAL A 108 -0.59 7.79 -13.07
CA VAL A 108 0.48 8.34 -12.23
C VAL A 108 0.96 9.74 -12.67
N VAL A 109 0.62 10.18 -13.89
CA VAL A 109 0.99 11.49 -14.43
C VAL A 109 -0.07 12.54 -14.07
N ASN A 110 -1.32 12.27 -14.39
CA ASN A 110 -2.41 13.24 -14.24
C ASN A 110 -3.19 13.10 -12.92
N GLY A 111 -3.08 11.94 -12.28
CA GLY A 111 -3.87 11.57 -11.10
C GLY A 111 -5.26 11.06 -11.46
N GLY A 112 -5.90 10.40 -10.50
CA GLY A 112 -7.12 9.66 -10.74
C GLY A 112 -6.89 8.31 -11.42
N TYR A 113 -7.96 7.58 -11.65
CA TYR A 113 -7.87 6.19 -12.14
C TYR A 113 -8.26 6.08 -13.61
N ILE A 114 -7.40 5.47 -14.43
CA ILE A 114 -7.68 5.10 -15.82
C ILE A 114 -8.71 4.00 -15.88
N ARG A 115 -8.60 3.01 -14.96
CA ARG A 115 -9.54 1.91 -14.78
C ARG A 115 -9.88 1.78 -13.32
N ILE A 116 -11.17 1.73 -13.00
CA ILE A 116 -11.70 1.50 -11.65
C ILE A 116 -12.19 0.08 -11.56
N GLY A 117 -11.80 -0.62 -10.50
CA GLY A 117 -12.19 -2.01 -10.23
C GLY A 117 -11.48 -3.07 -11.08
N SER A 118 -10.54 -2.68 -11.95
CA SER A 118 -9.72 -3.57 -12.77
C SER A 118 -8.37 -2.96 -13.12
N GLY A 119 -7.42 -3.79 -13.55
CA GLY A 119 -6.08 -3.34 -13.98
C GLY A 119 -5.10 -3.05 -12.85
N GLY A 120 -5.51 -3.18 -11.58
CA GLY A 120 -4.64 -2.92 -10.42
C GLY A 120 -3.80 -4.11 -9.96
N LYS A 121 -4.02 -5.32 -10.50
CA LYS A 121 -3.21 -6.48 -10.17
C LYS A 121 -1.87 -6.41 -10.90
N GLU A 122 -0.77 -6.44 -10.14
CA GLU A 122 0.60 -6.38 -10.68
C GLU A 122 0.84 -5.19 -11.61
N VAL A 123 0.13 -4.09 -11.35
CA VAL A 123 0.24 -2.86 -12.13
C VAL A 123 1.62 -2.23 -11.94
N ARG A 124 2.17 -1.66 -13.01
CA ARG A 124 3.49 -1.04 -13.00
C ARG A 124 3.37 0.47 -13.01
N TYR A 125 3.85 1.09 -11.95
CA TYR A 125 3.97 2.55 -11.86
C TYR A 125 5.45 2.94 -11.95
N SER A 126 5.78 3.88 -12.84
CA SER A 126 7.16 4.36 -12.96
C SER A 126 7.60 5.05 -11.67
N TRP A 127 8.81 4.77 -11.21
CA TRP A 127 9.37 5.45 -10.04
C TRP A 127 9.45 6.97 -10.25
N LYS A 128 9.74 7.41 -11.46
CA LYS A 128 9.77 8.83 -11.83
C LYS A 128 8.46 9.56 -11.48
N ASN A 129 7.31 8.92 -11.69
CA ASN A 129 6.00 9.54 -11.50
C ASN A 129 5.32 9.12 -10.18
N PHE A 130 5.70 7.97 -9.61
CA PHE A 130 5.14 7.51 -8.34
C PHE A 130 5.80 8.20 -7.13
N LEU A 131 7.13 8.32 -7.13
CA LEU A 131 7.87 8.90 -6.00
C LEU A 131 7.42 10.32 -5.62
N PRO A 132 7.15 11.25 -6.56
CA PRO A 132 6.64 12.57 -6.21
C PRO A 132 5.27 12.56 -5.52
N ARG A 133 4.49 11.47 -5.68
CA ARG A 133 3.21 11.26 -5.01
C ARG A 133 3.34 10.67 -3.62
N TRP A 134 4.47 10.07 -3.33
CA TRP A 134 4.76 9.40 -2.06
C TRP A 134 5.66 10.23 -1.15
N VAL A 135 6.72 10.82 -1.70
CA VAL A 135 7.69 11.63 -0.97
C VAL A 135 8.06 12.86 -1.80
N SER A 136 7.92 14.04 -1.22
CA SER A 136 8.38 15.29 -1.83
C SER A 136 8.51 16.39 -0.77
N PRO A 137 9.20 17.51 -1.05
CA PRO A 137 9.24 18.64 -0.11
C PRO A 137 7.88 19.19 0.30
N SER A 138 6.87 19.06 -0.57
CA SER A 138 5.50 19.55 -0.30
C SER A 138 4.64 18.57 0.51
N ILE A 139 4.91 17.26 0.46
CA ILE A 139 4.12 16.24 1.16
C ILE A 139 4.87 15.57 2.32
N GLY A 140 6.16 15.84 2.44
CA GLY A 140 7.01 15.27 3.49
C GLY A 140 7.53 13.87 3.16
N PRO A 141 8.07 13.16 4.16
CA PRO A 141 8.57 11.79 4.01
C PRO A 141 7.44 10.80 3.80
N GLY A 142 7.76 9.66 3.17
CA GLY A 142 6.78 8.69 2.73
C GLY A 142 6.19 7.83 3.85
N PHE A 143 4.90 7.52 3.73
CA PHE A 143 4.22 6.55 4.59
C PHE A 143 4.37 5.15 4.00
N TYR A 144 4.83 4.19 4.83
CA TYR A 144 4.86 2.78 4.41
C TYR A 144 4.65 1.84 5.60
N THR A 145 4.22 0.63 5.29
CA THR A 145 3.97 -0.44 6.27
C THR A 145 4.73 -1.68 5.84
N THR A 146 5.52 -2.23 6.74
CA THR A 146 6.15 -3.54 6.56
C THR A 146 5.26 -4.64 7.14
N TYR A 147 5.39 -5.84 6.58
CA TYR A 147 4.65 -7.02 7.04
C TYR A 147 5.61 -8.19 7.20
N GLU A 148 5.50 -8.88 8.32
CA GLU A 148 6.32 -10.03 8.69
C GLU A 148 5.43 -11.18 9.15
N ARG A 149 5.70 -12.39 8.66
CA ARG A 149 5.03 -13.61 9.16
C ARG A 149 5.57 -13.95 10.54
N ILE A 150 4.68 -14.24 11.48
CA ILE A 150 4.98 -14.70 12.85
C ILE A 150 4.37 -16.06 13.13
#